data_a18b2c0902c4342a90c2c9abec97029a
#
_entry.id   a18b2c0902c4342a90c2c9abec97029a
#
_cell.length_a   1.000
_cell.length_b   1.000
_cell.length_c   1.000
_cell.angle_alpha   90.00
_cell.angle_beta   90.00
_cell.angle_gamma   90.00
#
_symmetry.space_group_name_H-M   'P 1'
#
loop_
_entity.id
_entity.type
_entity.pdbx_description
1 polymer ?
#
loop_
_entity_poly.entity_id
_entity_poly.type
_entity_poly.pdbx_seq_one_letter_code
_entity_poly.pdbx_strand_id
1 'polypeptide(L)'
;MHSSPLEDTLRLFGKERFRPMQRELMECALAGRSCIGILPTGSGKSLCYQIPAVLGDGVTVVVSPLIALMRDQVAGLEKLGVAAARYDSSLAEEEKGALLDSLKSGAVRL
;
A
#
# COMPACT_ATOMS: atom_id res chain seq x y z
N MET A 1 16.25 -22.29 -5.23
CA MET A 1 16.17 -21.44 -4.04
C MET A 1 14.89 -20.61 -4.10
N HIS A 2 14.10 -20.67 -3.06
CA HIS A 2 12.83 -19.94 -3.04
C HIS A 2 13.04 -18.54 -2.49
N SER A 3 12.68 -17.52 -3.27
CA SER A 3 12.62 -16.17 -2.75
C SER A 3 11.39 -16.03 -1.84
N SER A 4 11.49 -15.14 -0.83
CA SER A 4 10.36 -14.88 0.06
C SER A 4 9.26 -14.13 -0.67
N PRO A 5 7.99 -14.22 -0.22
CA PRO A 5 6.91 -13.42 -0.79
C PRO A 5 7.21 -11.91 -0.80
N LEU A 6 7.92 -11.42 0.22
CA LEU A 6 8.34 -10.02 0.27
C LEU A 6 9.28 -9.67 -0.89
N GLU A 7 10.25 -10.53 -1.17
CA GLU A 7 11.20 -10.31 -2.25
C GLU A 7 10.53 -10.38 -3.62
N ASP A 8 9.63 -11.31 -3.83
CA ASP A 8 8.88 -11.44 -5.06
C ASP A 8 8.02 -10.19 -5.33
N THR A 9 7.35 -9.70 -4.30
CA THR A 9 6.52 -8.50 -4.41
C THR A 9 7.37 -7.25 -4.62
N LEU A 10 8.54 -7.20 -3.99
CA LEU A 10 9.49 -6.11 -4.18
C LEU A 10 9.88 -5.98 -5.66
N ARG A 11 10.12 -7.12 -6.33
CA ARG A 11 10.43 -7.12 -7.77
C ARG A 11 9.26 -6.65 -8.61
N LEU A 12 8.03 -6.98 -8.23
CA LEU A 12 6.83 -6.48 -8.88
C LEU A 12 6.79 -4.96 -8.88
N PHE A 13 7.30 -4.33 -7.82
CA PHE A 13 7.40 -2.87 -7.70
C PHE A 13 8.65 -2.29 -8.39
N GLY A 14 9.39 -3.11 -9.14
CA GLY A 14 10.57 -2.67 -9.88
C GLY A 14 11.82 -2.47 -9.04
N LYS A 15 11.87 -3.08 -7.86
CA LYS A 15 13.01 -2.97 -6.95
C LYS A 15 13.70 -4.31 -6.80
N GLU A 16 15.01 -4.30 -6.64
CA GLU A 16 15.81 -5.51 -6.48
C GLU A 16 16.17 -5.78 -5.03
N ARG A 17 16.31 -4.73 -4.22
CA ARG A 17 16.76 -4.83 -2.83
C ARG A 17 15.92 -3.95 -1.91
N PHE A 18 15.77 -4.40 -0.69
CA PHE A 18 15.22 -3.57 0.36
C PHE A 18 16.20 -2.49 0.76
N ARG A 19 15.68 -1.30 1.04
CA ARG A 19 16.43 -0.25 1.69
C ARG A 19 16.42 -0.47 3.20
N PRO A 20 17.35 0.14 3.96
CA PRO A 20 17.37 -0.02 5.42
C PRO A 20 16.00 0.22 6.04
N MET A 21 15.62 -0.62 6.97
CA MET A 21 14.37 -0.61 7.74
C MET A 21 13.10 -0.99 6.98
N GLN A 22 13.12 -1.07 5.66
CA GLN A 22 11.92 -1.47 4.90
C GLN A 22 11.42 -2.85 5.27
N ARG A 23 12.31 -3.84 5.27
CA ARG A 23 11.93 -5.23 5.54
C ARG A 23 11.38 -5.40 6.95
N GLU A 24 12.02 -4.78 7.92
CA GLU A 24 11.60 -4.87 9.32
C GLU A 24 10.19 -4.31 9.53
N LEU A 25 9.89 -3.18 8.91
CA LEU A 25 8.57 -2.57 8.97
C LEU A 25 7.52 -3.42 8.28
N MET A 26 7.85 -4.00 7.12
CA MET A 26 6.93 -4.88 6.38
C MET A 26 6.64 -6.16 7.15
N GLU A 27 7.66 -6.78 7.74
CA GLU A 27 7.49 -7.99 8.55
C GLU A 27 6.63 -7.71 9.78
N CYS A 28 6.83 -6.58 10.42
CA CYS A 28 6.03 -6.15 11.56
C CYS A 28 4.55 -5.99 11.17
N ALA A 29 4.29 -5.34 10.04
CA ALA A 29 2.93 -5.15 9.55
C ALA A 29 2.26 -6.48 9.20
N LEU A 30 2.96 -7.38 8.52
CA LEU A 30 2.44 -8.70 8.15
C LEU A 30 2.19 -9.59 9.37
N ALA A 31 2.96 -9.40 10.44
CA ALA A 31 2.75 -10.12 11.69
C ALA A 31 1.59 -9.56 12.52
N GLY A 32 0.93 -8.51 12.06
CA GLY A 32 -0.18 -7.88 12.79
C GLY A 32 0.26 -7.07 13.99
N ARG A 33 1.52 -6.64 14.03
CA ARG A 33 2.05 -5.83 15.13
C ARG A 33 2.07 -4.36 14.76
N SER A 34 1.85 -3.52 15.77
CA SER A 34 1.99 -2.07 15.59
C SER A 34 3.47 -1.67 15.62
N CYS A 35 3.86 -0.75 14.77
CA CYS A 35 5.23 -0.24 14.74
C CYS A 35 5.25 1.20 14.24
N ILE A 36 6.32 1.90 14.58
CA ILE A 36 6.59 3.26 14.09
C ILE A 36 7.93 3.22 13.36
N GLY A 37 7.92 3.63 12.10
CA GLY A 37 9.13 3.75 11.30
C GLY A 37 9.38 5.20 10.95
N ILE A 38 10.60 5.66 11.20
CA ILE A 38 11.03 7.02 10.84
C ILE A 38 12.12 6.87 9.78
N LEU A 39 11.78 7.28 8.56
CA LEU A 39 12.67 7.12 7.41
C LEU A 39 12.89 8.47 6.73
N PRO A 40 14.10 8.71 6.19
CA PRO A 40 14.34 9.94 5.45
C PRO A 40 13.52 10.01 4.17
N THR A 41 13.26 11.23 3.70
CA THR A 41 12.60 11.47 2.42
C THR A 41 13.39 10.80 1.29
N GLY A 42 12.66 10.12 0.38
CA GLY A 42 13.28 9.40 -0.73
C GLY A 42 13.79 8.02 -0.39
N SER A 43 13.53 7.52 0.82
CA SER A 43 13.97 6.19 1.25
C SER A 43 12.99 5.05 0.88
N GLY A 44 11.94 5.37 0.11
CA GLY A 44 10.95 4.36 -0.30
C GLY A 44 9.95 4.01 0.80
N LYS A 45 9.53 4.99 1.59
CA LYS A 45 8.59 4.77 2.70
C LYS A 45 7.26 4.14 2.28
N SER A 46 6.75 4.51 1.11
CA SER A 46 5.46 4.01 0.64
C SER A 46 5.45 2.50 0.43
N LEU A 47 6.57 1.89 0.06
CA LEU A 47 6.67 0.44 -0.08
C LEU A 47 6.41 -0.28 1.24
N CYS A 48 6.71 0.34 2.36
CA CYS A 48 6.54 -0.26 3.68
C CYS A 48 5.07 -0.60 4.00
N TYR A 49 4.11 0.08 3.40
CA TYR A 49 2.70 -0.27 3.53
C TYR A 49 2.11 -0.85 2.25
N GLN A 50 2.64 -0.50 1.09
CA GLN A 50 2.12 -1.01 -0.19
C GLN A 50 2.37 -2.51 -0.36
N ILE A 51 3.56 -2.97 -0.07
CA ILE A 51 3.89 -4.40 -0.19
C ILE A 51 3.09 -5.26 0.79
N PRO A 52 3.01 -4.93 2.09
CA PRO A 52 2.13 -5.67 2.99
C PRO A 52 0.66 -5.65 2.57
N ALA A 53 0.17 -4.58 1.96
CA ALA A 53 -1.19 -4.51 1.46
C ALA A 53 -1.45 -5.53 0.35
N VAL A 54 -0.48 -5.75 -0.53
CA VAL A 54 -0.58 -6.74 -1.61
C VAL A 54 -0.54 -8.16 -1.07
N LEU A 55 0.32 -8.41 -0.08
CA LEU A 55 0.53 -9.76 0.46
C LEU A 55 -0.47 -10.15 1.55
N GLY A 56 -1.02 -9.18 2.26
CA GLY A 56 -1.92 -9.45 3.38
C GLY A 56 -3.34 -9.77 2.92
N ASP A 57 -4.15 -10.25 3.87
CA ASP A 57 -5.57 -10.44 3.70
C ASP A 57 -6.31 -9.17 4.11
N GLY A 58 -7.43 -8.89 3.49
CA GLY A 58 -8.24 -7.73 3.85
C GLY A 58 -7.78 -6.43 3.20
N VAL A 59 -8.12 -5.32 3.82
CA VAL A 59 -7.88 -3.97 3.27
C VAL A 59 -6.88 -3.22 4.13
N THR A 60 -5.91 -2.58 3.49
CA THR A 60 -4.98 -1.67 4.14
C THR A 60 -5.47 -0.24 3.97
N VAL A 61 -5.63 0.48 5.07
CA VAL A 61 -6.04 1.89 5.05
C VAL A 61 -4.83 2.78 5.28
N VAL A 62 -4.59 3.70 4.36
CA VAL A 62 -3.49 4.66 4.45
C VAL A 62 -4.06 6.04 4.68
N VAL A 63 -3.60 6.71 5.74
CA VAL A 63 -4.03 8.07 6.06
C VAL A 63 -2.93 9.04 5.64
N SER A 64 -3.27 9.99 4.80
CA SER A 64 -2.33 11.01 4.33
C SER A 64 -3.03 12.37 4.22
N PRO A 65 -2.37 13.47 4.60
CA PRO A 65 -2.93 14.81 4.45
C PRO A 65 -2.77 15.37 3.03
N LEU A 66 -2.07 14.67 2.13
CA LEU A 66 -1.71 15.18 0.81
C LEU A 66 -2.51 14.47 -0.28
N ILE A 67 -3.56 15.11 -0.77
CA ILE A 67 -4.43 14.55 -1.81
C ILE A 67 -3.68 14.27 -3.12
N ALA A 68 -2.78 15.17 -3.53
CA ALA A 68 -1.99 14.97 -4.74
C ALA A 68 -1.11 13.71 -4.65
N LEU A 69 -0.50 13.48 -3.48
CA LEU A 69 0.29 12.27 -3.25
C LEU A 69 -0.57 11.01 -3.31
N MET A 70 -1.77 11.05 -2.74
CA MET A 70 -2.70 9.93 -2.80
C MET A 70 -3.05 9.56 -4.24
N ARG A 71 -3.32 10.55 -5.08
CA ARG A 71 -3.61 10.33 -6.51
C ARG A 71 -2.45 9.65 -7.22
N ASP A 72 -1.24 10.14 -6.99
CA ASP A 72 -0.05 9.58 -7.61
C ASP A 72 0.19 8.14 -7.16
N GLN A 73 -0.01 7.85 -5.87
CA GLN A 73 0.17 6.50 -5.34
C GLN A 73 -0.86 5.53 -5.91
N VAL A 74 -2.13 5.93 -5.97
CA VAL A 74 -3.19 5.08 -6.53
C VAL A 74 -2.91 4.80 -8.01
N ALA A 75 -2.55 5.83 -8.79
CA ALA A 75 -2.22 5.64 -10.20
C ALA A 75 -1.03 4.70 -10.40
N GLY A 76 0.00 4.82 -9.56
CA GLY A 76 1.17 3.93 -9.61
C GLY A 76 0.82 2.48 -9.29
N LEU A 77 -0.03 2.26 -8.29
CA LEU A 77 -0.47 0.92 -7.91
C LEU A 77 -1.35 0.29 -9.00
N GLU A 78 -2.24 1.05 -9.59
CA GLU A 78 -3.09 0.56 -10.66
C GLU A 78 -2.27 0.10 -11.87
N LYS A 79 -1.19 0.79 -12.19
CA LYS A 79 -0.27 0.38 -13.26
C LYS A 79 0.38 -0.98 -12.98
N LEU A 80 0.53 -1.34 -11.73
CA LEU A 80 1.08 -2.62 -11.31
C LEU A 80 0.00 -3.71 -11.16
N GLY A 81 -1.25 -3.38 -11.43
CA GLY A 81 -2.36 -4.32 -11.30
C GLY A 81 -2.88 -4.47 -9.88
N VAL A 82 -2.54 -3.55 -8.99
CA VAL A 82 -3.02 -3.56 -7.60
C VAL A 82 -4.32 -2.77 -7.50
N ALA A 83 -5.35 -3.36 -6.92
CA ALA A 83 -6.64 -2.72 -6.72
C ALA A 83 -6.54 -1.70 -5.57
N ALA A 84 -6.39 -0.45 -5.92
CA ALA A 84 -6.25 0.65 -4.98
C ALA A 84 -7.28 1.75 -5.27
N ALA A 85 -7.66 2.48 -4.23
CA ALA A 85 -8.59 3.59 -4.36
C ALA A 85 -8.27 4.67 -3.33
N ARG A 86 -8.76 5.87 -3.56
CA ARG A 86 -8.62 6.98 -2.61
C ARG A 86 -9.99 7.43 -2.11
N TYR A 87 -10.01 7.91 -0.89
CA TYR A 87 -11.19 8.47 -0.27
C TYR A 87 -10.81 9.84 0.30
N ASP A 88 -11.29 10.90 -0.30
CA ASP A 88 -11.01 12.27 0.13
C ASP A 88 -12.21 13.18 -0.12
N SER A 89 -12.09 14.43 0.28
CA SER A 89 -13.18 15.40 0.17
C SER A 89 -13.53 15.79 -1.25
N SER A 90 -12.68 15.45 -2.23
CA SER A 90 -12.96 15.75 -3.64
C SER A 90 -13.91 14.74 -4.29
N LEU A 91 -14.19 13.61 -3.64
CA LEU A 91 -15.12 12.60 -4.16
C LEU A 91 -16.58 13.04 -3.99
N ALA A 92 -17.41 12.78 -5.00
CA ALA A 92 -18.84 12.93 -4.89
C ALA A 92 -19.43 11.87 -3.95
N GLU A 93 -20.59 12.12 -3.36
CA GLU A 93 -21.25 11.17 -2.45
C GLU A 93 -21.49 9.80 -3.10
N GLU A 94 -21.86 9.79 -4.38
CA GLU A 94 -22.05 8.56 -5.13
C GLU A 94 -20.76 7.75 -5.27
N GLU A 95 -19.65 8.44 -5.51
CA GLU A 95 -18.33 7.81 -5.61
C GLU A 95 -17.90 7.25 -4.24
N LYS A 96 -18.17 7.97 -3.16
CA LYS A 96 -17.89 7.48 -1.80
C LYS A 96 -18.66 6.22 -1.47
N GLY A 97 -19.96 6.19 -1.83
CA GLY A 97 -20.79 5.00 -1.64
C GLY A 97 -20.30 3.81 -2.42
N ALA A 98 -19.96 4.00 -3.68
CA ALA A 98 -19.41 2.93 -4.53
C ALA A 98 -18.09 2.40 -3.97
N LEU A 99 -17.24 3.28 -3.46
CA LEU A 99 -15.99 2.89 -2.85
C LEU A 99 -16.21 2.03 -1.59
N LEU A 100 -17.10 2.43 -0.72
CA LEU A 100 -17.42 1.66 0.49
C LEU A 100 -17.95 0.27 0.15
N ASP A 101 -18.76 0.14 -0.89
CA ASP A 101 -19.24 -1.16 -1.37
C ASP A 101 -18.09 -2.00 -1.90
N SER A 102 -17.14 -1.41 -2.62
CA SER A 102 -15.95 -2.09 -3.11
C SER A 102 -15.07 -2.60 -1.96
N LEU A 103 -14.98 -1.85 -0.87
CA LEU A 103 -14.25 -2.28 0.32
C LEU A 103 -14.91 -3.49 0.98
N LYS A 104 -16.24 -3.48 1.09
CA LYS A 104 -16.99 -4.60 1.67
C LYS A 104 -16.89 -5.87 0.85
N SER A 105 -16.86 -5.76 -0.47
CA SER A 105 -16.76 -6.89 -1.38
C SER A 105 -15.35 -7.44 -1.53
N GLY A 106 -14.34 -6.74 -1.03
CA GLY A 106 -12.94 -7.12 -1.20
C GLY A 106 -12.36 -6.77 -2.55
N ALA A 107 -13.03 -5.95 -3.35
CA ALA A 107 -12.55 -5.54 -4.67
C ALA A 107 -11.37 -4.56 -4.59
N VAL A 108 -11.19 -3.88 -3.46
CA VAL A 108 -10.10 -2.92 -3.22
C VAL A 108 -9.22 -3.42 -2.09
N ARG A 109 -7.91 -3.35 -2.28
CA ARG A 109 -6.90 -3.82 -1.31
C ARG A 109 -6.26 -2.68 -0.52
N LEU A 110 -6.29 -1.46 -1.02
CA LEU A 110 -5.57 -0.33 -0.41
C LEU A 110 -6.36 0.97 -0.53
#